data_167b841813b8429a958eef0268ab4fed
#
_entry.id   167b841813b8429a958eef0268ab4fed
#
_cell.length_a   1.000
_cell.length_b   1.000
_cell.length_c   1.000
_cell.angle_alpha   90.00
_cell.angle_beta   90.00
_cell.angle_gamma   90.00
#
_symmetry.space_group_name_H-M   'P 1'
#
loop_
_entity.id
_entity.type
_entity.pdbx_description
1 polymer ?
#
loop_
_entity_poly.entity_id
_entity_poly.type
_entity_poly.pdbx_seq_one_letter_code
_entity_poly.pdbx_strand_id
1 'polypeptide(L)'
;MYVVVLHRIKNAEAAFSRGEKLMKNVGAPTGVRVLQFYPSGDRSSVTCLWEAPTVSLVQAYVDSTLGDSSENTCYDVDSEFAFARQPLGIRESAAAAV
;
A
#
# COMPACT_ATOMS: atom_id res chain seq x y z
N MET A 1 -11.87 4.52 6.95
CA MET A 1 -11.53 3.14 7.36
C MET A 1 -10.09 2.81 7.02
N TYR A 2 -9.56 1.77 7.61
CA TYR A 2 -8.24 1.25 7.26
C TYR A 2 -8.39 0.05 6.33
N VAL A 3 -7.49 -0.04 5.35
CA VAL A 3 -7.50 -1.10 4.33
C VAL A 3 -6.10 -1.69 4.24
N VAL A 4 -6.00 -3.01 4.32
CA VAL A 4 -4.75 -3.72 4.06
C VAL A 4 -4.72 -4.14 2.60
N VAL A 5 -3.59 -3.97 1.95
CA VAL A 5 -3.34 -4.46 0.60
C VAL A 5 -2.19 -5.45 0.64
N LEU A 6 -2.45 -6.65 0.12
CA LEU A 6 -1.45 -7.67 -0.11
C LEU A 6 -1.10 -7.67 -1.58
N HIS A 7 0.16 -7.41 -1.89
CA HIS A 7 0.65 -7.38 -3.27
C HIS A 7 1.49 -8.63 -3.53
N ARG A 8 1.14 -9.38 -4.55
CA ARG A 8 1.99 -10.42 -5.10
C ARG A 8 2.72 -9.83 -6.30
N ILE A 9 4.02 -9.65 -6.18
CA ILE A 9 4.81 -8.94 -7.18
C ILE A 9 5.18 -9.90 -8.32
N LYS A 10 4.78 -9.55 -9.54
CA LYS A 10 5.07 -10.34 -10.74
C LYS A 10 6.29 -9.81 -11.49
N ASN A 11 6.53 -8.51 -11.40
CA ASN A 11 7.70 -7.85 -11.99
C ASN A 11 8.17 -6.78 -11.01
N ALA A 12 9.23 -7.07 -10.27
CA ALA A 12 9.71 -6.20 -9.19
C ALA A 12 10.14 -4.83 -9.70
N GLU A 13 10.89 -4.76 -10.78
CA GLU A 13 11.37 -3.49 -11.33
C GLU A 13 10.19 -2.57 -11.70
N ALA A 14 9.23 -3.10 -12.44
CA ALA A 14 8.05 -2.33 -12.85
C ALA A 14 7.17 -1.97 -11.65
N ALA A 15 6.93 -2.91 -10.73
CA ALA A 15 6.07 -2.67 -9.57
C ALA A 15 6.64 -1.59 -8.65
N PHE A 16 7.93 -1.64 -8.34
CA PHE A 16 8.55 -0.66 -7.46
C PHE A 16 8.69 0.71 -8.15
N SER A 17 8.93 0.75 -9.46
CA SER A 17 8.92 1.99 -10.22
C SER A 17 7.54 2.63 -10.26
N ARG A 18 6.51 1.87 -10.60
CA ARG A 18 5.11 2.34 -10.65
C ARG A 18 4.59 2.68 -9.24
N GLY A 19 5.01 1.91 -8.24
CA GLY A 19 4.60 2.08 -6.86
C GLY A 19 5.03 3.40 -6.22
N GLU A 20 6.02 4.09 -6.76
CA GLU A 20 6.39 5.42 -6.27
C GLU A 20 5.21 6.40 -6.33
N LYS A 21 4.36 6.27 -7.34
CA LYS A 21 3.16 7.10 -7.47
C LYS A 21 2.20 6.87 -6.31
N LEU A 22 2.07 5.61 -5.86
CA LEU A 22 1.23 5.28 -4.71
C LEU A 22 1.79 5.91 -3.43
N MET A 23 3.09 5.83 -3.23
CA MET A 23 3.75 6.40 -2.04
C MET A 23 3.64 7.91 -1.98
N LYS A 24 3.56 8.57 -3.13
CA LYS A 24 3.43 10.03 -3.26
C LYS A 24 1.98 10.49 -3.45
N ASN A 25 1.02 9.56 -3.39
CA ASN A 25 -0.41 9.83 -3.61
C ASN A 25 -0.72 10.49 -4.96
N VAL A 26 0.06 10.19 -5.99
CA VAL A 26 -0.18 10.75 -7.33
C VAL A 26 -1.46 10.15 -7.90
N GLY A 27 -2.44 11.01 -8.21
CA GLY A 27 -3.73 10.59 -8.75
C GLY A 27 -4.63 9.88 -7.75
N ALA A 28 -4.33 9.93 -6.45
CA ALA A 28 -5.14 9.28 -5.43
C ALA A 28 -6.53 9.89 -5.33
N PRO A 29 -7.58 9.07 -5.19
CA PRO A 29 -8.90 9.59 -4.87
C PRO A 29 -8.91 10.33 -3.54
N THR A 30 -9.86 11.24 -3.36
CA THR A 30 -10.00 12.00 -2.11
C THR A 30 -10.12 11.05 -0.92
N GLY A 31 -9.31 11.26 0.12
CA GLY A 31 -9.32 10.46 1.35
C GLY A 31 -8.55 9.15 1.28
N VAL A 32 -7.93 8.84 0.15
CA VAL A 32 -7.12 7.64 -0.02
C VAL A 32 -5.65 7.99 0.16
N ARG A 33 -4.99 7.34 1.14
CA ARG A 33 -3.55 7.53 1.35
C ARG A 33 -2.91 6.31 1.97
N VAL A 34 -1.67 6.06 1.61
CA VAL A 34 -0.88 4.99 2.21
C VAL A 34 -0.34 5.44 3.56
N LEU A 35 -0.38 4.53 4.55
CA LEU A 35 0.14 4.78 5.90
C LEU A 35 1.40 3.97 6.20
N GLN A 36 1.46 2.72 5.71
CA GLN A 36 2.57 1.81 5.98
C GLN A 36 2.88 0.99 4.74
N PHE A 37 4.14 0.68 4.55
CA PHE A 37 4.63 -0.06 3.38
C PHE A 37 5.70 -1.04 3.85
N TYR A 38 5.45 -2.33 3.63
CA TYR A 38 6.33 -3.42 4.09
C TYR A 38 6.63 -4.39 2.95
N PRO A 39 7.70 -4.16 2.18
CA PRO A 39 8.14 -5.14 1.18
C PRO A 39 8.84 -6.31 1.85
N SER A 40 8.69 -7.51 1.27
CA SER A 40 9.47 -8.67 1.69
C SER A 40 10.94 -8.50 1.32
N GLY A 41 11.82 -9.25 2.00
CA GLY A 41 13.26 -9.14 1.77
C GLY A 41 13.67 -9.47 0.33
N ASP A 42 12.96 -10.39 -0.32
CA ASP A 42 13.21 -10.78 -1.72
C ASP A 42 12.37 -10.00 -2.74
N ARG A 43 11.55 -9.06 -2.27
CA ARG A 43 10.65 -8.21 -3.08
C ARG A 43 9.59 -8.97 -3.87
N SER A 44 9.26 -10.20 -3.46
CA SER A 44 8.18 -10.98 -4.09
C SER A 44 6.80 -10.62 -3.56
N SER A 45 6.74 -9.99 -2.39
CA SER A 45 5.49 -9.63 -1.71
C SER A 45 5.62 -8.26 -1.05
N VAL A 46 4.51 -7.55 -0.99
CA VAL A 46 4.43 -6.28 -0.26
C VAL A 46 3.12 -6.28 0.51
N THR A 47 3.15 -5.79 1.74
CA THR A 47 1.96 -5.50 2.53
C THR A 47 1.90 -4.01 2.79
N CYS A 48 0.76 -3.39 2.49
CA CYS A 48 0.53 -1.97 2.73
C CYS A 48 -0.68 -1.77 3.62
N LEU A 49 -0.64 -0.74 4.44
CA LEU A 49 -1.80 -0.24 5.17
C LEU A 49 -2.20 1.11 4.58
N TRP A 50 -3.49 1.25 4.31
CA TRP A 50 -4.08 2.46 3.72
C TRP A 50 -5.19 3.01 4.60
N GLU A 51 -5.44 4.29 4.47
CA GLU A 51 -6.65 4.95 4.93
C GLU A 51 -7.48 5.33 3.72
N ALA A 52 -8.77 5.03 3.75
CA ALA A 52 -9.66 5.29 2.61
C ALA A 52 -11.13 5.29 3.03
N PRO A 53 -12.00 5.92 2.24
CA PRO A 53 -13.44 5.81 2.46
C PRO A 53 -14.01 4.42 2.21
N THR A 54 -13.47 3.69 1.23
CA THR A 54 -13.92 2.33 0.86
C THR A 54 -12.74 1.47 0.40
N VAL A 55 -12.91 0.15 0.52
CA VAL A 55 -11.93 -0.83 0.00
C VAL A 55 -11.81 -0.72 -1.52
N SER A 56 -12.94 -0.54 -2.22
CA SER A 56 -12.94 -0.51 -3.68
C SER A 56 -12.17 0.67 -4.26
N LEU A 57 -12.11 1.81 -3.57
CA LEU A 57 -11.29 2.93 -4.01
C LEU A 57 -9.80 2.59 -3.96
N VAL A 58 -9.36 1.90 -2.92
CA VAL A 58 -7.95 1.44 -2.83
C VAL A 58 -7.68 0.40 -3.90
N GLN A 59 -8.55 -0.60 -4.05
CA GLN A 59 -8.37 -1.65 -5.05
C GLN A 59 -8.22 -1.07 -6.46
N ALA A 60 -9.10 -0.18 -6.85
CA ALA A 60 -9.05 0.45 -8.16
C ALA A 60 -7.78 1.28 -8.35
N TYR A 61 -7.39 2.02 -7.33
CA TYR A 61 -6.20 2.88 -7.41
C TYR A 61 -4.92 2.07 -7.53
N VAL A 62 -4.73 1.04 -6.69
CA VAL A 62 -3.52 0.22 -6.75
C VAL A 62 -3.48 -0.63 -8.02
N ASP A 63 -4.61 -1.18 -8.45
CA ASP A 63 -4.68 -1.99 -9.66
C ASP A 63 -4.35 -1.17 -10.91
N SER A 64 -4.91 0.02 -11.03
CA SER A 64 -4.66 0.89 -12.19
C SER A 64 -3.21 1.40 -12.22
N THR A 65 -2.63 1.67 -11.05
CA THR A 65 -1.26 2.19 -10.97
C THR A 65 -0.22 1.11 -11.22
N LEU A 66 -0.38 -0.07 -10.63
CA LEU A 66 0.59 -1.15 -10.73
C LEU A 66 0.39 -2.01 -11.99
N GLY A 67 -0.84 -2.04 -12.53
CA GLY A 67 -1.14 -2.78 -13.76
C GLY A 67 -0.77 -4.26 -13.64
N ASP A 68 -0.13 -4.79 -14.68
CA ASP A 68 0.26 -6.19 -14.75
C ASP A 68 1.49 -6.57 -13.92
N SER A 69 2.11 -5.60 -13.25
CA SER A 69 3.31 -5.84 -12.45
C SER A 69 3.04 -6.48 -11.10
N SER A 70 1.79 -6.49 -10.65
CA SER A 70 1.40 -6.96 -9.32
C SER A 70 -0.05 -7.45 -9.33
N GLU A 71 -0.31 -8.50 -8.55
CA GLU A 71 -1.68 -8.89 -8.16
C GLU A 71 -1.94 -8.37 -6.76
N ASN A 72 -3.04 -7.64 -6.59
CA ASN A 72 -3.33 -6.93 -5.36
C ASN A 72 -4.65 -7.41 -4.76
N THR A 73 -4.62 -7.75 -3.47
CA THR A 73 -5.80 -8.16 -2.71
C THR A 73 -6.00 -7.19 -1.56
N CYS A 74 -7.16 -6.57 -1.50
CA CYS A 74 -7.49 -5.60 -0.47
C CYS A 74 -8.56 -6.15 0.48
N TYR A 75 -8.44 -5.81 1.76
CA TYR A 75 -9.52 -6.06 2.73
C TYR A 75 -9.59 -4.93 3.75
N ASP A 76 -10.78 -4.74 4.32
CA ASP A 76 -10.99 -3.78 5.39
C ASP A 76 -10.47 -4.33 6.74
N VAL A 77 -9.92 -3.45 7.55
CA VAL A 77 -9.42 -3.80 8.87
C VAL A 77 -10.57 -3.72 9.87
N ASP A 78 -10.70 -4.76 10.71
CA ASP A 78 -11.61 -4.73 11.86
C ASP A 78 -10.97 -3.89 12.96
N SER A 79 -11.41 -2.64 13.06
CA SER A 79 -10.80 -1.67 13.99
C SER A 79 -11.10 -1.98 15.48
N GLU A 80 -12.07 -2.85 15.78
CA GLU A 80 -12.31 -3.26 17.16
C GLU A 80 -11.22 -4.20 17.69
N PHE A 81 -10.72 -5.08 16.83
CA PHE A 81 -9.72 -6.08 17.22
C PHE A 81 -8.30 -5.74 16.78
N ALA A 82 -8.16 -4.89 15.77
CA ALA A 82 -6.84 -4.52 15.26
C ALA A 82 -6.08 -3.67 16.27
N PHE A 83 -4.80 -3.94 16.38
CA PHE A 83 -3.91 -3.05 17.12
C PHE A 83 -2.54 -3.03 16.46
N ALA A 84 -1.78 -1.98 16.75
CA ALA A 84 -0.40 -1.87 16.32
C ALA A 84 0.43 -1.31 17.45
N ARG A 85 1.62 -1.91 17.64
CA ARG A 85 2.65 -1.31 18.48
C ARG A 85 3.64 -0.63 17.58
N GLN A 86 4.32 0.39 18.07
CA GLN A 86 5.32 1.09 17.28
C GLN A 86 6.38 0.07 16.81
N PRO A 87 6.53 -0.12 15.48
CA PRO A 87 7.50 -1.08 14.97
C PRO A 87 8.92 -0.53 15.17
N LEU A 88 9.75 -1.33 15.79
CA LEU A 88 11.13 -0.93 16.03
C LEU A 88 11.97 -1.11 14.77
N GLY A 89 12.78 -0.11 14.46
CA GLY A 89 13.70 -0.16 13.33
C GLY A 89 13.08 0.12 11.97
N ILE A 90 11.79 0.41 11.92
CA ILE A 90 11.15 0.80 10.67
C ILE A 90 11.18 2.33 10.57
N ARG A 91 11.79 2.81 9.51
CA ARG A 91 11.93 4.25 9.26
C ARG A 91 10.65 4.84 8.66
N GLU A 92 10.52 6.15 8.74
CA GLU A 92 9.49 6.86 8.00
C GLU A 92 9.76 6.79 6.50
N SER A 93 8.68 6.88 5.69
CA SER A 93 8.79 6.98 4.25
C SER A 93 9.58 8.24 3.87
N ALA A 94 10.45 8.14 2.87
CA ALA A 94 11.15 9.30 2.32
C ALA A 94 10.17 10.36 1.79
N ALA A 95 9.01 9.95 1.29
CA ALA A 95 7.96 10.86 0.84
C ALA A 95 7.32 11.62 2.01
N ALA A 96 7.23 11.01 3.20
CA ALA A 96 6.69 11.64 4.40
C ALA A 96 7.71 12.55 5.09
N ALA A 97 8.99 12.36 4.86
CA ALA A 97 10.07 13.14 5.46
C ALA A 97 10.31 14.50 4.77
N VAL A 98 9.63 14.76 3.69
CA VAL A 98 9.77 16.00 2.90
C VAL A 98 8.87 17.10 3.44
#